data_a429cf621e9646df9be29a3a313cda97
#
_entry.id   a429cf621e9646df9be29a3a313cda97
#
_cell.length_a   1.000
_cell.length_b   1.000
_cell.length_c   1.000
_cell.angle_alpha   90.00
_cell.angle_beta   90.00
_cell.angle_gamma   90.00
#
_symmetry.space_group_name_H-M   'P 1'
#
loop_
_entity.id
_entity.type
_entity.pdbx_description
1 polymer ?
#
loop_
_entity_poly.entity_id
_entity_poly.type
_entity_poly.pdbx_seq_one_letter_code
_entity_poly.pdbx_strand_id
1 'polypeptide(L)'
;MFYVICFIVSLVIMLLVLGYGRNFDNNIIFLMIVLVVGNGGYMALELAENLPVAILANKLTYASGAFGPLLVFFTVCNICRVKIPTFLRMALYTIQTAIFMSACTIGRLDIFYRSIELKSGPAGNYLVKTYGPLHSVHLAMLALFTLASMVIAFISIERKSVVSRVNVYLLIFINTLCVGVYIVERVLRLPYEILPMTYIICVLIMLIPLVKIYTYSVSTNENIVNNELSKRAFIVFSRKLRYMSCNKYATELFPELSEWELEKKIPGSGGRFNTFLRKPLNDYAEKNSSVAASGKYSYKGNVFRYEIEPLYIFNKLNEGYVIKITDVTDIVGSNENESEN
;
A
#
# COMPACT_ATOMS: atom_id res chain seq x y z
N MET A 1 16.46 -6.65 25.48
CA MET A 1 16.57 -7.63 24.36
C MET A 1 15.37 -7.62 23.40
N PHE A 2 14.17 -7.34 23.87
CA PHE A 2 12.96 -7.27 23.04
C PHE A 2 13.03 -6.17 21.96
N TYR A 3 13.42 -4.94 22.32
CA TYR A 3 13.50 -3.83 21.37
C TYR A 3 14.68 -3.95 20.40
N VAL A 4 15.75 -4.66 20.78
CA VAL A 4 16.86 -5.00 19.87
C VAL A 4 16.34 -5.85 18.71
N ILE A 5 15.50 -6.86 19.02
CA ILE A 5 14.87 -7.71 18.00
C ILE A 5 13.96 -6.86 17.10
N CYS A 6 13.13 -5.99 17.67
CA CYS A 6 12.26 -5.09 16.92
C CYS A 6 13.07 -4.19 15.96
N PHE A 7 14.19 -3.63 16.43
CA PHE A 7 15.08 -2.82 15.60
C PHE A 7 15.67 -3.62 14.43
N ILE A 8 16.26 -4.79 14.70
CA ILE A 8 16.86 -5.63 13.66
C ILE A 8 15.82 -6.06 12.62
N VAL A 9 14.65 -6.53 13.06
CA VAL A 9 13.58 -6.96 12.15
C VAL A 9 13.09 -5.80 11.29
N SER A 10 12.88 -4.61 11.87
CA SER A 10 12.46 -3.44 11.10
C SER A 10 13.51 -3.01 10.07
N LEU A 11 14.80 -3.10 10.42
CA LEU A 11 15.91 -2.82 9.50
C LEU A 11 15.95 -3.81 8.34
N VAL A 12 15.81 -5.11 8.62
CA VAL A 12 15.76 -6.16 7.58
C VAL A 12 14.58 -5.93 6.65
N ILE A 13 13.38 -5.65 7.18
CA ILE A 13 12.20 -5.36 6.35
C ILE A 13 12.46 -4.13 5.46
N MET A 14 13.03 -3.07 6.00
CA MET A 14 13.39 -1.87 5.23
C MET A 14 14.34 -2.21 4.09
N LEU A 15 15.41 -2.96 4.34
CA LEU A 15 16.37 -3.36 3.32
C LEU A 15 15.73 -4.25 2.24
N LEU A 16 14.84 -5.18 2.62
CA LEU A 16 14.08 -5.98 1.67
C LEU A 16 13.16 -5.13 0.81
N VAL A 17 12.45 -4.16 1.40
CA VAL A 17 11.57 -3.24 0.66
C VAL A 17 12.37 -2.37 -0.30
N LEU A 18 13.51 -1.83 0.12
CA LEU A 18 14.40 -1.04 -0.74
C LEU A 18 15.00 -1.89 -1.87
N GLY A 19 15.36 -3.15 -1.60
CA GLY A 19 15.90 -4.07 -2.61
C GLY A 19 14.86 -4.54 -3.62
N TYR A 20 13.61 -4.73 -3.17
CA TYR A 20 12.49 -5.16 -4.01
C TYR A 20 11.84 -4.00 -4.77
N GLY A 21 11.82 -2.82 -4.18
CA GLY A 21 10.83 -1.80 -4.46
C GLY A 21 11.31 -0.62 -5.27
N ARG A 22 11.94 -0.80 -6.43
CA ARG A 22 12.21 0.34 -7.33
C ARG A 22 10.97 1.20 -7.64
N ASN A 23 9.78 0.67 -7.43
CA ASN A 23 8.49 1.31 -7.79
C ASN A 23 7.54 1.54 -6.61
N PHE A 24 7.96 1.31 -5.35
CA PHE A 24 7.11 1.65 -4.20
C PHE A 24 6.98 3.17 -4.04
N ASP A 25 5.79 3.59 -3.59
CA ASP A 25 5.53 5.00 -3.26
C ASP A 25 6.50 5.49 -2.16
N ASN A 26 6.97 6.71 -2.31
CA ASN A 26 7.86 7.36 -1.36
C ASN A 26 7.33 7.34 0.09
N ASN A 27 5.99 7.40 0.29
CA ASN A 27 5.41 7.32 1.64
C ASN A 27 5.74 6.01 2.34
N ILE A 28 5.85 4.88 1.61
CA ILE A 28 6.18 3.57 2.18
C ILE A 28 7.64 3.51 2.55
N ILE A 29 8.51 4.05 1.72
CA ILE A 29 9.95 4.16 2.00
C ILE A 29 10.15 5.01 3.26
N PHE A 30 9.48 6.17 3.34
CA PHE A 30 9.50 7.01 4.54
C PHE A 30 8.96 6.29 5.78
N LEU A 31 7.87 5.53 5.63
CA LEU A 31 7.30 4.74 6.73
C LEU A 31 8.33 3.72 7.26
N MET A 32 9.06 3.03 6.37
CA MET A 32 10.11 2.11 6.78
C MET A 32 11.25 2.83 7.53
N ILE A 33 11.70 3.98 7.03
CA ILE A 33 12.76 4.76 7.65
C ILE A 33 12.35 5.20 9.07
N VAL A 34 11.17 5.80 9.23
CA VAL A 34 10.73 6.29 10.54
C VAL A 34 10.46 5.14 11.51
N LEU A 35 10.04 3.97 11.02
CA LEU A 35 9.87 2.77 11.85
C LEU A 35 11.22 2.27 12.38
N VAL A 36 12.24 2.20 11.55
CA VAL A 36 13.60 1.80 11.95
C VAL A 36 14.17 2.80 12.96
N VAL A 37 14.03 4.11 12.71
CA VAL A 37 14.49 5.16 13.63
C VAL A 37 13.75 5.07 14.96
N GLY A 38 12.43 4.88 14.95
CA GLY A 38 11.62 4.74 16.17
C GLY A 38 12.00 3.50 16.98
N ASN A 39 12.13 2.34 16.32
CA ASN A 39 12.56 1.10 16.97
C ASN A 39 14.01 1.20 17.49
N GLY A 40 14.89 1.90 16.79
CA GLY A 40 16.23 2.24 17.27
C GLY A 40 16.19 3.12 18.52
N GLY A 41 15.23 4.04 18.59
CA GLY A 41 14.96 4.84 19.79
C GLY A 41 14.51 3.99 20.98
N TYR A 42 13.60 3.01 20.78
CA TYR A 42 13.20 2.09 21.85
C TYR A 42 14.35 1.19 22.32
N MET A 43 15.16 0.69 21.39
CA MET A 43 16.38 -0.07 21.71
C MET A 43 17.37 0.79 22.54
N ALA A 44 17.62 2.02 22.11
CA ALA A 44 18.52 2.93 22.82
C ALA A 44 17.97 3.32 24.21
N LEU A 45 16.64 3.41 24.38
CA LEU A 45 16.00 3.66 25.66
C LEU A 45 16.15 2.46 26.62
N GLU A 46 15.97 1.23 26.10
CA GLU A 46 16.20 -0.01 26.88
C GLU A 46 17.61 -0.06 27.48
N LEU A 47 18.61 0.43 26.72
CA LEU A 47 20.03 0.40 27.07
C LEU A 47 20.55 1.67 27.75
N ALA A 48 19.70 2.69 27.95
CA ALA A 48 20.13 3.99 28.44
C ALA A 48 20.61 3.92 29.90
N GLU A 49 21.85 4.30 30.16
CA GLU A 49 22.46 4.28 31.53
C GLU A 49 22.06 5.48 32.38
N ASN A 50 21.62 6.57 31.76
CA ASN A 50 21.30 7.81 32.47
C ASN A 50 20.13 8.56 31.78
N LEU A 51 19.53 9.51 32.54
CA LEU A 51 18.37 10.27 32.07
C LEU A 51 18.60 11.07 30.79
N PRO A 52 19.74 11.79 30.59
CA PRO A 52 19.96 12.50 29.32
C PRO A 52 19.98 11.59 28.08
N VAL A 53 20.60 10.43 28.17
CA VAL A 53 20.63 9.43 27.07
C VAL A 53 19.23 8.86 26.85
N ALA A 54 18.48 8.54 27.90
CA ALA A 54 17.11 8.08 27.83
C ALA A 54 16.17 9.12 27.18
N ILE A 55 16.34 10.40 27.49
CA ILE A 55 15.59 11.49 26.84
C ILE A 55 15.92 11.56 25.34
N LEU A 56 17.18 11.48 24.96
CA LEU A 56 17.59 11.49 23.56
C LEU A 56 17.00 10.29 22.80
N ALA A 57 17.09 9.10 23.37
CA ALA A 57 16.49 7.88 22.83
C ALA A 57 14.96 8.02 22.66
N ASN A 58 14.28 8.58 23.67
CA ASN A 58 12.83 8.82 23.60
C ASN A 58 12.45 9.84 22.51
N LYS A 59 13.28 10.83 22.18
CA LYS A 59 13.03 11.74 21.05
C LYS A 59 13.02 10.97 19.72
N LEU A 60 13.88 9.98 19.56
CA LEU A 60 13.91 9.13 18.36
C LEU A 60 12.63 8.28 18.24
N THR A 61 12.05 7.80 19.35
CA THR A 61 10.78 7.06 19.28
C THR A 61 9.65 7.89 18.69
N TYR A 62 9.66 9.21 18.90
CA TYR A 62 8.67 10.12 18.31
C TYR A 62 8.79 10.30 16.81
N ALA A 63 9.88 9.86 16.16
CA ALA A 63 9.92 9.83 14.69
C ALA A 63 8.82 8.91 14.13
N SER A 64 8.71 7.68 14.66
CA SER A 64 7.63 6.76 14.29
C SER A 64 6.28 7.20 14.85
N GLY A 65 6.22 7.72 16.08
CA GLY A 65 4.97 8.17 16.69
C GLY A 65 4.33 9.36 15.96
N ALA A 66 5.10 10.33 15.52
CA ALA A 66 4.60 11.51 14.83
C ALA A 66 4.29 11.22 13.35
N PHE A 67 5.24 10.65 12.60
CA PHE A 67 5.09 10.48 11.16
C PHE A 67 4.41 9.18 10.76
N GLY A 68 4.51 8.11 11.56
CA GLY A 68 3.95 6.80 11.25
C GLY A 68 2.46 6.85 10.90
N PRO A 69 1.57 7.40 11.75
CA PRO A 69 0.14 7.49 11.46
C PRO A 69 -0.19 8.31 10.21
N LEU A 70 0.53 9.41 9.95
CA LEU A 70 0.38 10.22 8.75
C LEU A 70 0.76 9.41 7.49
N LEU A 71 1.87 8.69 7.53
CA LEU A 71 2.36 7.89 6.40
C LEU A 71 1.46 6.68 6.13
N VAL A 72 0.93 6.05 7.18
CA VAL A 72 -0.12 5.02 7.07
C VAL A 72 -1.37 5.60 6.42
N PHE A 73 -1.84 6.77 6.85
CA PHE A 73 -2.97 7.46 6.23
C PHE A 73 -2.75 7.70 4.74
N PHE A 74 -1.60 8.22 4.33
CA PHE A 74 -1.28 8.41 2.91
C PHE A 74 -1.20 7.08 2.16
N THR A 75 -0.68 6.03 2.78
CA THR A 75 -0.64 4.70 2.18
C THR A 75 -2.05 4.12 1.99
N VAL A 76 -2.94 4.29 2.98
CA VAL A 76 -4.36 3.92 2.86
C VAL A 76 -5.02 4.68 1.71
N CYS A 77 -4.79 5.99 1.61
CA CYS A 77 -5.32 6.79 0.50
C CYS A 77 -4.84 6.28 -0.86
N ASN A 78 -3.56 5.92 -0.97
CA ASN A 78 -2.99 5.35 -2.21
C ASN A 78 -3.61 4.00 -2.55
N ILE A 79 -3.69 3.07 -1.61
CA ILE A 79 -4.30 1.75 -1.81
C ILE A 79 -5.77 1.90 -2.21
N CYS A 80 -6.49 2.83 -1.57
CA CYS A 80 -7.90 3.13 -1.86
C CYS A 80 -8.10 4.05 -3.08
N ARG A 81 -7.01 4.43 -3.77
CA ARG A 81 -7.02 5.35 -4.92
C ARG A 81 -7.77 6.66 -4.64
N VAL A 82 -7.57 7.20 -3.46
CA VAL A 82 -8.06 8.52 -3.05
C VAL A 82 -6.95 9.54 -3.25
N LYS A 83 -7.20 10.53 -4.10
CA LYS A 83 -6.23 11.61 -4.38
C LYS A 83 -6.32 12.67 -3.30
N ILE A 84 -5.19 12.98 -2.66
CA ILE A 84 -5.06 14.09 -1.72
C ILE A 84 -4.41 15.25 -2.45
N PRO A 85 -5.01 16.47 -2.41
CA PRO A 85 -4.40 17.66 -2.99
C PRO A 85 -3.00 17.91 -2.40
N THR A 86 -2.07 18.35 -3.25
CA THR A 86 -0.66 18.59 -2.85
C THR A 86 -0.57 19.59 -1.69
N PHE A 87 -1.37 20.66 -1.73
CA PHE A 87 -1.43 21.64 -0.64
C PHE A 87 -1.77 20.99 0.70
N LEU A 88 -2.82 20.16 0.75
CA LEU A 88 -3.21 19.47 1.98
C LEU A 88 -2.12 18.52 2.47
N ARG A 89 -1.49 17.79 1.55
CA ARG A 89 -0.35 16.92 1.89
C ARG A 89 0.79 17.70 2.53
N MET A 90 1.18 18.84 1.95
CA MET A 90 2.23 19.71 2.49
C MET A 90 1.84 20.27 3.87
N ALA A 91 0.61 20.74 4.04
CA ALA A 91 0.11 21.24 5.32
C ALA A 91 0.19 20.16 6.42
N LEU A 92 -0.23 18.93 6.13
CA LEU A 92 -0.17 17.81 7.08
C LEU A 92 1.26 17.44 7.46
N TYR A 93 2.19 17.42 6.51
CA TYR A 93 3.62 17.23 6.82
C TYR A 93 4.18 18.35 7.69
N THR A 94 3.83 19.62 7.40
CA THR A 94 4.28 20.76 8.19
C THR A 94 3.78 20.68 9.64
N ILE A 95 2.50 20.35 9.84
CA ILE A 95 1.92 20.17 11.19
C ILE A 95 2.64 19.04 11.93
N GLN A 96 2.85 17.89 11.30
CA GLN A 96 3.52 16.77 11.96
C GLN A 96 5.00 17.05 12.24
N THR A 97 5.67 17.80 11.38
CA THR A 97 7.04 18.27 11.65
C THR A 97 7.06 19.21 12.86
N ALA A 98 6.11 20.12 12.99
CA ALA A 98 6.02 21.00 14.18
C ALA A 98 5.77 20.21 15.47
N ILE A 99 4.90 19.19 15.42
CA ILE A 99 4.67 18.28 16.56
C ILE A 99 5.95 17.51 16.91
N PHE A 100 6.64 16.95 15.91
CA PHE A 100 7.91 16.25 16.13
C PHE A 100 8.98 17.18 16.73
N MET A 101 9.11 18.40 16.20
CA MET A 101 10.04 19.39 16.76
C MET A 101 9.68 19.76 18.20
N SER A 102 8.38 19.81 18.55
CA SER A 102 7.97 20.01 19.93
C SER A 102 8.36 18.82 20.84
N ALA A 103 8.30 17.57 20.35
CA ALA A 103 8.81 16.41 21.07
C ALA A 103 10.35 16.46 21.21
N CYS A 104 11.07 17.07 20.28
CA CYS A 104 12.52 17.29 20.41
C CYS A 104 12.89 18.27 21.51
N THR A 105 11.95 19.08 22.04
CA THR A 105 12.18 19.97 23.19
C THR A 105 12.10 19.27 24.54
N ILE A 106 11.73 17.97 24.57
CA ILE A 106 11.66 17.17 25.81
C ILE A 106 12.94 17.28 26.60
N GLY A 107 12.83 17.54 27.92
CA GLY A 107 13.95 17.79 28.84
C GLY A 107 14.52 19.22 28.80
N ARG A 108 13.95 20.11 27.96
CA ARG A 108 14.28 21.54 27.94
C ARG A 108 13.08 22.44 28.20
N LEU A 109 11.92 22.07 27.65
CA LEU A 109 10.66 22.80 27.78
C LEU A 109 9.57 21.88 28.28
N ASP A 110 8.71 22.36 29.19
CA ASP A 110 7.62 21.58 29.78
C ASP A 110 6.35 21.50 28.92
N ILE A 111 6.45 21.87 27.64
CA ILE A 111 5.32 21.95 26.72
C ILE A 111 4.87 20.58 26.22
N PHE A 112 5.82 19.63 26.01
CA PHE A 112 5.51 18.28 25.53
C PHE A 112 5.44 17.29 26.69
N TYR A 113 6.42 17.28 27.60
CA TYR A 113 6.40 16.62 28.90
C TYR A 113 6.66 17.61 30.00
N ARG A 114 5.92 17.50 31.13
CA ARG A 114 6.12 18.33 32.35
C ARG A 114 7.19 17.76 33.25
N SER A 115 7.23 16.42 33.40
CA SER A 115 8.27 15.74 34.19
C SER A 115 8.63 14.40 33.55
N ILE A 116 9.87 13.98 33.80
CA ILE A 116 10.41 12.73 33.25
C ILE A 116 11.33 12.12 34.31
N GLU A 117 11.15 10.83 34.55
CA GLU A 117 12.00 10.03 35.43
C GLU A 117 12.43 8.76 34.73
N LEU A 118 13.71 8.39 34.85
CA LEU A 118 14.22 7.12 34.37
C LEU A 118 14.00 6.05 35.45
N LYS A 119 13.38 4.93 35.07
CA LYS A 119 13.21 3.76 35.97
C LYS A 119 13.67 2.51 35.24
N SER A 120 14.17 1.56 36.06
CA SER A 120 14.54 0.23 35.57
C SER A 120 13.43 -0.76 35.87
N GLY A 121 13.13 -1.64 34.87
CA GLY A 121 12.12 -2.68 35.00
C GLY A 121 12.57 -4.01 34.37
N PRO A 122 11.70 -5.04 34.38
CA PRO A 122 12.04 -6.38 33.86
C PRO A 122 12.42 -6.41 32.38
N ALA A 123 11.92 -5.43 31.61
CA ALA A 123 12.18 -5.32 30.15
C ALA A 123 13.27 -4.28 29.81
N GLY A 124 14.05 -3.83 30.79
CA GLY A 124 15.06 -2.78 30.63
C GLY A 124 14.60 -1.43 31.19
N ASN A 125 15.31 -0.35 30.82
CA ASN A 125 15.02 0.99 31.33
C ASN A 125 13.84 1.61 30.56
N TYR A 126 13.01 2.36 31.28
CA TYR A 126 11.85 3.07 30.72
C TYR A 126 11.64 4.42 31.40
N LEU A 127 10.92 5.31 30.72
CA LEU A 127 10.63 6.63 31.23
C LEU A 127 9.23 6.71 31.83
N VAL A 128 9.12 7.16 33.08
CA VAL A 128 7.86 7.62 33.68
C VAL A 128 7.67 9.08 33.29
N LYS A 129 6.53 9.39 32.68
CA LYS A 129 6.29 10.65 31.97
C LYS A 129 5.01 11.32 32.49
N THR A 130 5.08 12.62 32.78
CA THR A 130 3.88 13.46 32.94
C THR A 130 3.71 14.31 31.70
N TYR A 131 2.57 14.19 31.04
CA TYR A 131 2.35 14.79 29.73
C TYR A 131 2.03 16.28 29.80
N GLY A 132 2.56 17.04 28.86
CA GLY A 132 2.26 18.45 28.60
C GLY A 132 1.16 18.65 27.56
N PRO A 133 0.76 19.91 27.29
CA PRO A 133 -0.36 20.20 26.39
C PRO A 133 -0.11 19.78 24.92
N LEU A 134 1.11 19.91 24.40
CA LEU A 134 1.42 19.51 23.03
C LEU A 134 1.41 17.99 22.83
N HIS A 135 1.61 17.19 23.86
CA HIS A 135 1.39 15.75 23.77
C HIS A 135 -0.09 15.42 23.52
N SER A 136 -1.03 16.18 24.09
CA SER A 136 -2.47 16.00 23.81
C SER A 136 -2.80 16.34 22.36
N VAL A 137 -2.16 17.37 21.78
CA VAL A 137 -2.29 17.70 20.34
C VAL A 137 -1.74 16.55 19.47
N HIS A 138 -0.58 15.99 19.84
CA HIS A 138 -0.03 14.81 19.16
C HIS A 138 -1.03 13.64 19.17
N LEU A 139 -1.63 13.31 20.32
CA LEU A 139 -2.63 12.24 20.42
C LEU A 139 -3.89 12.54 19.57
N ALA A 140 -4.34 13.78 19.54
CA ALA A 140 -5.47 14.20 18.71
C ALA A 140 -5.18 14.01 17.21
N MET A 141 -3.97 14.33 16.77
CA MET A 141 -3.56 14.11 15.37
C MET A 141 -3.44 12.62 15.04
N LEU A 142 -2.92 11.81 15.95
CA LEU A 142 -2.88 10.35 15.80
C LEU A 142 -4.29 9.78 15.63
N ALA A 143 -5.23 10.18 16.49
CA ALA A 143 -6.63 9.78 16.40
C ALA A 143 -7.26 10.25 15.08
N LEU A 144 -7.00 11.48 14.65
CA LEU A 144 -7.51 12.04 13.40
C LEU A 144 -7.06 11.20 12.18
N PHE A 145 -5.76 10.87 12.06
CA PHE A 145 -5.27 10.08 10.93
C PHE A 145 -5.82 8.66 10.95
N THR A 146 -5.92 8.05 12.12
CA THR A 146 -6.49 6.71 12.26
C THR A 146 -7.96 6.68 11.86
N LEU A 147 -8.76 7.63 12.37
CA LEU A 147 -10.18 7.75 12.01
C LEU A 147 -10.36 8.05 10.52
N ALA A 148 -9.58 8.98 9.97
CA ALA A 148 -9.64 9.28 8.54
C ALA A 148 -9.27 8.06 7.67
N SER A 149 -8.25 7.30 8.08
CA SER A 149 -7.87 6.04 7.41
C SER A 149 -9.01 5.02 7.45
N MET A 150 -9.67 4.85 8.60
CA MET A 150 -10.81 3.94 8.73
C MET A 150 -11.99 4.38 7.86
N VAL A 151 -12.36 5.65 7.88
CA VAL A 151 -13.45 6.20 7.05
C VAL A 151 -13.18 5.96 5.58
N ILE A 152 -11.96 6.26 5.09
CA ILE A 152 -11.58 6.01 3.69
C ILE A 152 -11.66 4.52 3.36
N ALA A 153 -11.17 3.65 4.24
CA ALA A 153 -11.26 2.21 4.05
C ALA A 153 -12.72 1.74 3.96
N PHE A 154 -13.59 2.16 4.88
CA PHE A 154 -15.02 1.80 4.86
C PHE A 154 -15.74 2.26 3.60
N ILE A 155 -15.56 3.51 3.17
CA ILE A 155 -16.14 4.03 1.92
C ILE A 155 -15.63 3.23 0.70
N SER A 156 -14.39 2.74 0.77
CA SER A 156 -13.77 1.99 -0.33
C SER A 156 -14.28 0.56 -0.47
N ILE A 157 -15.00 0.00 0.51
CA ILE A 157 -15.63 -1.33 0.42
C ILE A 157 -16.62 -1.40 -0.77
N GLU A 158 -17.37 -0.33 -1.00
CA GLU A 158 -18.34 -0.23 -2.10
C GLU A 158 -17.66 -0.08 -3.48
N ARG A 159 -16.41 0.33 -3.53
CA ARG A 159 -15.65 0.56 -4.77
C ARG A 159 -14.94 -0.71 -5.27
N LYS A 160 -15.67 -1.82 -5.35
CA LYS A 160 -15.16 -3.18 -5.65
C LYS A 160 -14.42 -3.34 -6.98
N SER A 161 -14.69 -2.48 -7.96
CA SER A 161 -13.99 -2.47 -9.26
C SER A 161 -12.66 -1.70 -9.21
N VAL A 162 -12.42 -0.90 -8.18
CA VAL A 162 -11.25 -0.03 -8.04
C VAL A 162 -10.29 -0.54 -6.97
N VAL A 163 -10.83 -1.11 -5.88
CA VAL A 163 -10.05 -1.59 -4.74
C VAL A 163 -10.51 -3.00 -4.35
N SER A 164 -9.55 -3.88 -4.10
CA SER A 164 -9.84 -5.22 -3.60
C SER A 164 -10.43 -5.16 -2.18
N ARG A 165 -11.56 -5.82 -1.96
CA ARG A 165 -12.19 -5.91 -0.63
C ARG A 165 -11.26 -6.52 0.41
N VAL A 166 -10.45 -7.51 0.02
CA VAL A 166 -9.47 -8.14 0.93
C VAL A 166 -8.46 -7.11 1.40
N ASN A 167 -7.96 -6.26 0.50
CA ASN A 167 -7.02 -5.20 0.86
C ASN A 167 -7.65 -4.20 1.83
N VAL A 168 -8.92 -3.82 1.60
CA VAL A 168 -9.65 -2.91 2.50
C VAL A 168 -9.81 -3.52 3.90
N TYR A 169 -10.21 -4.79 4.00
CA TYR A 169 -10.32 -5.46 5.30
C TYR A 169 -8.97 -5.57 6.03
N LEU A 170 -7.86 -5.80 5.31
CA LEU A 170 -6.53 -5.77 5.91
C LEU A 170 -6.18 -4.39 6.46
N LEU A 171 -6.53 -3.30 5.75
CA LEU A 171 -6.30 -1.93 6.22
C LEU A 171 -7.13 -1.60 7.46
N ILE A 172 -8.39 -2.01 7.52
CA ILE A 172 -9.25 -1.86 8.70
C ILE A 172 -8.65 -2.64 9.87
N PHE A 173 -8.23 -3.88 9.64
CA PHE A 173 -7.61 -4.72 10.66
C PHE A 173 -6.33 -4.09 11.25
N ILE A 174 -5.42 -3.58 10.40
CA ILE A 174 -4.19 -2.91 10.84
C ILE A 174 -4.50 -1.72 11.75
N ASN A 175 -5.43 -0.84 11.34
CA ASN A 175 -5.80 0.33 12.13
C ASN A 175 -6.44 -0.07 13.46
N THR A 176 -7.35 -1.06 13.45
CA THR A 176 -7.99 -1.58 14.66
C THR A 176 -6.99 -2.22 15.62
N LEU A 177 -6.02 -2.98 15.08
CA LEU A 177 -4.96 -3.61 15.88
C LEU A 177 -4.10 -2.56 16.59
N CYS A 178 -3.64 -1.52 15.88
CA CYS A 178 -2.84 -0.45 16.47
C CYS A 178 -3.59 0.28 17.60
N VAL A 179 -4.86 0.62 17.37
CA VAL A 179 -5.70 1.27 18.40
C VAL A 179 -5.94 0.36 19.59
N GLY A 180 -6.26 -0.92 19.32
CA GLY A 180 -6.52 -1.91 20.37
C GLY A 180 -5.30 -2.11 21.26
N VAL A 181 -4.12 -2.30 20.69
CA VAL A 181 -2.86 -2.45 21.45
C VAL A 181 -2.55 -1.18 22.26
N TYR A 182 -2.70 0.01 21.64
CA TYR A 182 -2.50 1.27 22.35
C TYR A 182 -3.43 1.40 23.58
N ILE A 183 -4.72 1.07 23.43
CA ILE A 183 -5.68 1.11 24.54
C ILE A 183 -5.28 0.09 25.63
N VAL A 184 -4.93 -1.14 25.24
CA VAL A 184 -4.52 -2.19 26.19
C VAL A 184 -3.30 -1.76 26.99
N GLU A 185 -2.27 -1.21 26.34
CA GLU A 185 -1.08 -0.68 27.06
C GLU A 185 -1.45 0.39 28.08
N ARG A 186 -2.36 1.29 27.73
CA ARG A 186 -2.78 2.39 28.64
C ARG A 186 -3.66 1.91 29.79
N VAL A 187 -4.59 0.99 29.53
CA VAL A 187 -5.49 0.43 30.56
C VAL A 187 -4.72 -0.45 31.53
N LEU A 188 -3.85 -1.33 31.02
CA LEU A 188 -3.07 -2.26 31.86
C LEU A 188 -1.83 -1.59 32.50
N ARG A 189 -1.50 -0.35 32.11
CA ARG A 189 -0.33 0.39 32.61
C ARG A 189 0.95 -0.45 32.53
N LEU A 190 1.16 -1.11 31.39
CA LEU A 190 2.31 -1.98 31.20
C LEU A 190 3.63 -1.20 31.38
N PRO A 191 4.64 -1.79 32.07
CA PRO A 191 5.94 -1.17 32.25
C PRO A 191 6.81 -1.18 30.98
N TYR A 192 6.31 -1.73 29.89
CA TYR A 192 6.96 -1.79 28.57
C TYR A 192 5.93 -1.51 27.46
N GLU A 193 6.42 -1.00 26.34
CA GLU A 193 5.58 -0.68 25.19
C GLU A 193 5.60 -1.85 24.18
N ILE A 194 4.43 -2.35 23.79
CA ILE A 194 4.24 -3.43 22.78
C ILE A 194 4.11 -2.83 21.38
N LEU A 195 3.77 -1.55 21.28
CA LEU A 195 3.57 -0.83 20.02
C LEU A 195 4.71 -1.02 19.00
N PRO A 196 6.02 -1.03 19.37
CA PRO A 196 7.10 -1.25 18.41
C PRO A 196 6.95 -2.55 17.61
N MET A 197 6.59 -3.65 18.27
CA MET A 197 6.33 -4.92 17.64
C MET A 197 5.03 -4.90 16.81
N THR A 198 4.00 -4.24 17.33
CA THR A 198 2.72 -4.09 16.62
C THR A 198 2.91 -3.36 15.30
N TYR A 199 3.73 -2.31 15.26
CA TYR A 199 4.04 -1.59 14.02
C TYR A 199 4.73 -2.48 12.98
N ILE A 200 5.65 -3.36 13.42
CA ILE A 200 6.30 -4.33 12.52
C ILE A 200 5.27 -5.28 11.91
N ILE A 201 4.38 -5.84 12.74
CA ILE A 201 3.31 -6.74 12.28
C ILE A 201 2.38 -6.01 11.30
N CYS A 202 1.97 -4.79 11.62
CA CYS A 202 1.11 -3.98 10.78
C CYS A 202 1.75 -3.68 9.41
N VAL A 203 3.05 -3.37 9.41
CA VAL A 203 3.80 -3.14 8.17
C VAL A 203 3.89 -4.41 7.33
N LEU A 204 4.20 -5.57 7.92
CA LEU A 204 4.23 -6.85 7.21
C LEU A 204 2.87 -7.17 6.56
N ILE A 205 1.78 -6.95 7.28
CA ILE A 205 0.42 -7.13 6.74
C ILE A 205 0.15 -6.12 5.62
N MET A 206 0.58 -4.86 5.76
CA MET A 206 0.39 -3.81 4.77
C MET A 206 1.19 -4.05 3.49
N LEU A 207 2.33 -4.73 3.56
CA LEU A 207 3.10 -5.10 2.37
C LEU A 207 2.33 -6.06 1.45
N ILE A 208 1.40 -6.87 1.97
CA ILE A 208 0.61 -7.80 1.14
C ILE A 208 -0.18 -7.07 0.05
N PRO A 209 -1.08 -6.11 0.36
CA PRO A 209 -1.80 -5.36 -0.67
C PRO A 209 -0.87 -4.55 -1.56
N LEU A 210 0.20 -4.00 -1.00
CA LEU A 210 1.15 -3.19 -1.75
C LEU A 210 1.88 -4.01 -2.83
N VAL A 211 2.47 -5.14 -2.48
CA VAL A 211 3.13 -6.04 -3.43
C VAL A 211 2.15 -6.44 -4.53
N LYS A 212 0.90 -6.80 -4.19
CA LYS A 212 -0.12 -7.11 -5.21
C LYS A 212 -0.39 -5.94 -6.15
N ILE A 213 -0.59 -4.74 -5.60
CA ILE A 213 -0.87 -3.55 -6.42
C ILE A 213 0.28 -3.30 -7.38
N TYR A 214 1.53 -3.33 -6.91
CA TYR A 214 2.69 -3.10 -7.77
C TYR A 214 2.91 -4.19 -8.81
N THR A 215 2.67 -5.45 -8.43
CA THR A 215 2.80 -6.59 -9.34
C THR A 215 1.82 -6.52 -10.53
N TYR A 216 0.56 -6.17 -10.25
CA TYR A 216 -0.51 -6.23 -11.25
C TYR A 216 -0.93 -4.85 -11.79
N SER A 217 -0.27 -3.77 -11.39
CA SER A 217 -0.58 -2.43 -11.90
C SER A 217 -0.10 -2.27 -13.33
N VAL A 218 -1.00 -1.88 -14.21
CA VAL A 218 -0.66 -1.55 -15.60
C VAL A 218 0.29 -0.36 -15.68
N SER A 219 0.13 0.64 -14.78
CA SER A 219 0.90 1.89 -14.80
C SER A 219 2.31 1.77 -14.25
N THR A 220 2.63 0.73 -13.47
CA THR A 220 3.95 0.54 -12.85
C THR A 220 4.76 -0.59 -13.49
N ASN A 221 4.14 -1.39 -14.35
CA ASN A 221 4.81 -2.49 -15.02
C ASN A 221 5.52 -1.99 -16.29
N GLU A 222 6.85 -1.92 -16.28
CA GLU A 222 7.67 -1.41 -17.40
C GLU A 222 7.39 -2.13 -18.73
N ASN A 223 7.06 -3.42 -18.69
CA ASN A 223 6.69 -4.19 -19.88
C ASN A 223 5.36 -3.74 -20.51
N ILE A 224 4.52 -3.04 -19.74
CA ILE A 224 3.22 -2.52 -20.19
C ILE A 224 3.33 -1.03 -20.50
N VAL A 225 4.05 -0.25 -19.67
CA VAL A 225 4.19 1.22 -19.79
C VAL A 225 4.82 1.65 -21.11
N ASN A 226 5.80 0.91 -21.61
CA ASN A 226 6.44 1.21 -22.89
C ASN A 226 5.47 1.12 -24.10
N ASN A 227 4.29 0.54 -23.90
CA ASN A 227 3.22 0.43 -24.90
C ASN A 227 2.03 1.38 -24.66
N GLU A 228 2.04 2.20 -23.59
CA GLU A 228 0.93 3.13 -23.27
C GLU A 228 0.79 4.29 -24.27
N LEU A 229 1.81 4.59 -25.05
CA LEU A 229 1.76 5.58 -26.14
C LEU A 229 0.88 5.15 -27.31
N SER A 230 0.49 3.88 -27.39
CA SER A 230 -0.47 3.38 -28.35
C SER A 230 -1.86 3.26 -27.71
N LYS A 231 -2.92 3.59 -28.46
CA LYS A 231 -4.34 3.39 -28.08
C LYS A 231 -4.62 1.87 -27.94
N ARG A 232 -4.11 1.25 -26.88
CA ARG A 232 -4.29 -0.18 -26.58
C ARG A 232 -4.96 -0.36 -25.22
N ALA A 233 -5.92 -1.26 -25.16
CA ALA A 233 -6.53 -1.69 -23.91
C ALA A 233 -5.69 -2.80 -23.27
N PHE A 234 -5.41 -2.68 -21.98
CA PHE A 234 -4.69 -3.68 -21.19
C PHE A 234 -5.60 -4.18 -20.07
N ILE A 235 -5.70 -5.51 -19.96
CA ILE A 235 -6.44 -6.18 -18.88
C ILE A 235 -5.52 -7.22 -18.26
N VAL A 236 -5.35 -7.16 -16.94
CA VAL A 236 -4.41 -8.01 -16.20
C VAL A 236 -5.17 -9.02 -15.35
N PHE A 237 -4.72 -10.27 -15.42
CA PHE A 237 -5.24 -11.39 -14.63
C PHE A 237 -4.12 -12.01 -13.81
N SER A 238 -4.46 -12.50 -12.61
CA SER A 238 -3.55 -13.33 -11.82
C SER A 238 -3.41 -14.72 -12.45
N ARG A 239 -2.43 -15.50 -11.98
CA ARG A 239 -2.24 -16.92 -12.38
C ARG A 239 -3.50 -17.79 -12.16
N LYS A 240 -4.38 -17.41 -11.21
CA LYS A 240 -5.66 -18.08 -10.94
C LYS A 240 -6.81 -17.53 -11.81
N LEU A 241 -6.50 -16.80 -12.87
CA LEU A 241 -7.46 -16.17 -13.80
C LEU A 241 -8.44 -15.23 -13.08
N ARG A 242 -7.98 -14.52 -12.06
CA ARG A 242 -8.74 -13.49 -11.37
C ARG A 242 -8.38 -12.13 -11.95
N TYR A 243 -9.37 -11.30 -12.21
CA TYR A 243 -9.19 -9.93 -12.69
C TYR A 243 -8.43 -9.10 -11.65
N MET A 244 -7.35 -8.45 -12.06
CA MET A 244 -6.48 -7.71 -11.16
C MET A 244 -6.45 -6.21 -11.45
N SER A 245 -6.42 -5.82 -12.71
CA SER A 245 -6.43 -4.41 -13.11
C SER A 245 -6.70 -4.26 -14.62
N CYS A 246 -6.99 -3.03 -15.03
CA CYS A 246 -6.96 -2.62 -16.44
C CYS A 246 -6.53 -1.15 -16.53
N ASN A 247 -6.18 -0.70 -17.74
CA ASN A 247 -5.95 0.73 -17.97
C ASN A 247 -7.27 1.46 -18.27
N LYS A 248 -7.21 2.79 -18.27
CA LYS A 248 -8.37 3.66 -18.51
C LYS A 248 -8.98 3.41 -19.89
N TYR A 249 -8.14 3.24 -20.91
CA TYR A 249 -8.59 2.99 -22.26
C TYR A 249 -9.40 1.68 -22.40
N ALA A 250 -9.03 0.64 -21.64
CA ALA A 250 -9.81 -0.59 -21.58
C ALA A 250 -11.23 -0.37 -21.04
N THR A 251 -11.41 0.46 -20.02
CA THR A 251 -12.74 0.77 -19.46
C THR A 251 -13.56 1.68 -20.38
N GLU A 252 -12.92 2.51 -21.17
CA GLU A 252 -13.58 3.33 -22.20
C GLU A 252 -14.10 2.46 -23.37
N LEU A 253 -13.31 1.48 -23.83
CA LEU A 253 -13.71 0.56 -24.90
C LEU A 253 -14.73 -0.49 -24.44
N PHE A 254 -14.56 -1.01 -23.22
CA PHE A 254 -15.35 -2.09 -22.65
C PHE A 254 -15.93 -1.66 -21.30
N PRO A 255 -17.06 -0.93 -21.28
CA PRO A 255 -17.69 -0.43 -20.06
C PRO A 255 -18.03 -1.53 -19.04
N GLU A 256 -18.22 -2.77 -19.52
CA GLU A 256 -18.47 -3.94 -18.69
C GLU A 256 -17.37 -4.19 -17.65
N LEU A 257 -16.13 -3.76 -17.91
CA LEU A 257 -15.02 -3.86 -16.96
C LEU A 257 -15.26 -3.06 -15.67
N SER A 258 -16.08 -2.01 -15.71
CA SER A 258 -16.42 -1.22 -14.54
C SER A 258 -17.31 -1.99 -13.54
N GLU A 259 -17.99 -3.03 -13.99
CA GLU A 259 -18.83 -3.91 -13.16
C GLU A 259 -18.04 -5.08 -12.56
N TRP A 260 -16.82 -5.34 -13.06
CA TRP A 260 -16.01 -6.45 -12.59
C TRP A 260 -15.44 -6.15 -11.20
N GLU A 261 -15.46 -7.16 -10.35
CA GLU A 261 -14.86 -7.09 -9.02
C GLU A 261 -13.40 -7.55 -9.06
N LEU A 262 -12.50 -6.76 -8.48
CA LEU A 262 -11.08 -7.13 -8.37
C LEU A 262 -10.91 -8.43 -7.58
N GLU A 263 -9.92 -9.21 -7.98
CA GLU A 263 -9.58 -10.54 -7.41
C GLU A 263 -10.69 -11.61 -7.61
N LYS A 264 -11.70 -11.34 -8.43
CA LYS A 264 -12.71 -12.34 -8.84
C LYS A 264 -12.46 -12.83 -10.27
N LYS A 265 -13.01 -14.00 -10.59
CA LYS A 265 -13.03 -14.49 -11.97
C LYS A 265 -13.96 -13.62 -12.82
N ILE A 266 -13.76 -13.66 -14.15
CA ILE A 266 -14.66 -12.99 -15.10
C ILE A 266 -16.10 -13.41 -14.81
N PRO A 267 -17.06 -12.47 -14.64
CA PRO A 267 -18.46 -12.80 -14.32
C PRO A 267 -19.09 -13.79 -15.30
N GLY A 268 -19.84 -14.75 -14.78
CA GLY A 268 -20.50 -15.78 -15.57
C GLY A 268 -21.65 -15.25 -16.42
N SER A 269 -22.39 -14.30 -15.89
CA SER A 269 -23.47 -13.56 -16.51
C SER A 269 -22.93 -12.22 -17.01
N GLY A 270 -23.29 -11.81 -18.19
CA GLY A 270 -22.96 -10.49 -18.71
C GLY A 270 -22.20 -10.56 -20.04
N GLY A 271 -22.87 -10.17 -21.07
CA GLY A 271 -22.37 -9.72 -22.37
C GLY A 271 -21.50 -10.71 -23.19
N ARG A 272 -21.50 -10.46 -24.47
CA ARG A 272 -20.62 -11.17 -25.45
C ARG A 272 -19.14 -11.01 -25.09
N PHE A 273 -18.76 -9.87 -24.49
CA PHE A 273 -17.37 -9.57 -24.10
C PHE A 273 -16.83 -10.53 -23.03
N ASN A 274 -17.60 -10.80 -21.96
CA ASN A 274 -17.17 -11.72 -20.89
C ASN A 274 -16.99 -13.16 -21.41
N THR A 275 -17.91 -13.62 -22.25
CA THR A 275 -17.82 -14.94 -22.87
C THR A 275 -16.64 -15.05 -23.80
N PHE A 276 -16.39 -14.00 -24.59
CA PHE A 276 -15.26 -13.92 -25.51
C PHE A 276 -13.91 -14.02 -24.77
N LEU A 277 -13.67 -13.22 -23.73
CA LEU A 277 -12.37 -13.22 -23.04
C LEU A 277 -12.11 -14.50 -22.24
N ARG A 278 -13.15 -15.12 -21.70
CA ARG A 278 -13.01 -16.29 -20.83
C ARG A 278 -12.41 -17.48 -21.54
N LYS A 279 -12.87 -17.82 -22.75
CA LYS A 279 -12.42 -19.00 -23.49
C LYS A 279 -10.95 -18.90 -23.89
N PRO A 280 -10.47 -17.88 -24.62
CA PRO A 280 -9.07 -17.77 -25.00
C PRO A 280 -8.12 -17.70 -23.79
N LEU A 281 -8.55 -17.02 -22.70
CA LEU A 281 -7.76 -16.90 -21.49
C LEU A 281 -7.58 -18.25 -20.78
N ASN A 282 -8.65 -19.06 -20.68
CA ASN A 282 -8.58 -20.41 -20.12
C ASN A 282 -7.73 -21.33 -21.00
N ASP A 283 -7.97 -21.35 -22.31
CA ASP A 283 -7.22 -22.17 -23.26
C ASP A 283 -5.71 -21.84 -23.23
N TYR A 284 -5.38 -20.56 -23.07
CA TYR A 284 -4.00 -20.11 -22.95
C TYR A 284 -3.36 -20.54 -21.62
N ALA A 285 -4.08 -20.41 -20.53
CA ALA A 285 -3.61 -20.79 -19.20
C ALA A 285 -3.41 -22.31 -19.06
N GLU A 286 -4.29 -23.11 -19.66
CA GLU A 286 -4.17 -24.58 -19.67
C GLU A 286 -2.93 -25.05 -20.47
N LYS A 287 -2.63 -24.39 -21.57
CA LYS A 287 -1.44 -24.71 -22.40
C LYS A 287 -0.14 -24.31 -21.71
N ASN A 288 -0.18 -23.49 -20.65
CA ASN A 288 0.99 -22.95 -19.95
C ASN A 288 2.09 -22.45 -20.89
N SER A 289 1.68 -21.80 -21.98
CA SER A 289 2.56 -21.35 -23.06
C SER A 289 3.32 -20.09 -22.64
N SER A 290 4.61 -20.04 -23.01
CA SER A 290 5.40 -18.80 -22.91
C SER A 290 5.29 -17.93 -24.17
N VAL A 291 4.66 -18.45 -25.23
CA VAL A 291 4.48 -17.75 -26.51
C VAL A 291 3.12 -17.05 -26.50
N ALA A 292 3.08 -15.80 -26.92
CA ALA A 292 1.85 -15.03 -27.02
C ALA A 292 0.80 -15.72 -27.91
N ALA A 293 -0.45 -15.76 -27.46
CA ALA A 293 -1.58 -16.18 -28.28
C ALA A 293 -2.31 -14.95 -28.80
N SER A 294 -2.72 -14.94 -30.06
CA SER A 294 -3.43 -13.83 -30.67
C SER A 294 -4.68 -14.29 -31.40
N GLY A 295 -5.65 -13.39 -31.57
CA GLY A 295 -6.86 -13.63 -32.33
C GLY A 295 -7.61 -12.33 -32.60
N LYS A 296 -8.73 -12.45 -33.35
CA LYS A 296 -9.61 -11.33 -33.69
C LYS A 296 -10.97 -11.50 -33.00
N TYR A 297 -11.63 -10.41 -32.69
CA TYR A 297 -12.96 -10.36 -32.09
C TYR A 297 -13.75 -9.16 -32.60
N SER A 298 -14.98 -9.40 -33.04
CA SER A 298 -15.90 -8.34 -33.46
C SER A 298 -16.84 -7.97 -32.33
N TYR A 299 -16.86 -6.68 -31.96
CA TYR A 299 -17.68 -6.16 -30.89
C TYR A 299 -18.25 -4.79 -31.24
N LYS A 300 -19.58 -4.66 -31.18
CA LYS A 300 -20.32 -3.42 -31.50
C LYS A 300 -19.94 -2.79 -32.83
N GLY A 301 -19.71 -3.61 -33.87
CA GLY A 301 -19.36 -3.17 -35.22
C GLY A 301 -17.88 -2.92 -35.46
N ASN A 302 -17.04 -2.94 -34.42
CA ASN A 302 -15.60 -2.79 -34.55
C ASN A 302 -14.89 -4.16 -34.51
N VAL A 303 -13.71 -4.23 -35.15
CA VAL A 303 -12.84 -5.42 -35.16
C VAL A 303 -11.64 -5.15 -34.25
N PHE A 304 -11.49 -6.00 -33.22
CA PHE A 304 -10.39 -5.92 -32.29
C PHE A 304 -9.43 -7.10 -32.48
N ARG A 305 -8.14 -6.83 -32.44
CA ARG A 305 -7.09 -7.85 -32.27
C ARG A 305 -6.73 -7.95 -30.82
N TYR A 306 -6.73 -9.16 -30.25
CA TYR A 306 -6.24 -9.42 -28.92
C TYR A 306 -4.96 -10.24 -28.95
N GLU A 307 -4.11 -10.01 -27.93
CA GLU A 307 -2.88 -10.74 -27.67
C GLU A 307 -2.84 -11.08 -26.18
N ILE A 308 -2.58 -12.36 -25.83
CA ILE A 308 -2.47 -12.84 -24.46
C ILE A 308 -1.02 -13.21 -24.23
N GLU A 309 -0.41 -12.61 -23.21
CA GLU A 309 0.97 -12.83 -22.82
C GLU A 309 1.08 -13.17 -21.35
N PRO A 310 2.10 -13.95 -20.92
CA PRO A 310 2.36 -14.17 -19.50
C PRO A 310 2.91 -12.90 -18.86
N LEU A 311 2.50 -12.64 -17.63
CA LEU A 311 3.03 -11.57 -16.79
C LEU A 311 4.16 -12.13 -15.92
N TYR A 312 5.39 -11.69 -16.15
CA TYR A 312 6.55 -12.10 -15.38
C TYR A 312 6.94 -11.06 -14.33
N ILE A 313 7.29 -11.54 -13.12
CA ILE A 313 8.00 -10.76 -12.11
C ILE A 313 9.47 -11.19 -12.14
N PHE A 314 10.38 -10.19 -12.09
CA PHE A 314 11.83 -10.43 -12.16
C PHE A 314 12.27 -11.26 -13.38
N ASN A 315 11.53 -11.19 -14.48
CA ASN A 315 11.77 -11.93 -15.73
C ASN A 315 11.84 -13.47 -15.60
N LYS A 316 11.39 -14.05 -14.48
CA LYS A 316 11.50 -15.48 -14.23
C LYS A 316 10.24 -16.17 -13.73
N LEU A 317 9.37 -15.49 -12.99
CA LEU A 317 8.18 -16.10 -12.39
C LEU A 317 6.92 -15.62 -13.09
N ASN A 318 6.17 -16.55 -13.69
CA ASN A 318 4.84 -16.24 -14.22
C ASN A 318 3.87 -16.03 -13.05
N GLU A 319 3.42 -14.79 -12.86
CA GLU A 319 2.47 -14.42 -11.82
C GLU A 319 1.05 -14.20 -12.37
N GLY A 320 0.90 -14.15 -13.68
CA GLY A 320 -0.40 -13.93 -14.29
C GLY A 320 -0.35 -13.78 -15.80
N TYR A 321 -1.36 -13.10 -16.33
CA TYR A 321 -1.55 -12.91 -17.77
C TYR A 321 -1.95 -11.46 -18.05
N VAL A 322 -1.47 -10.94 -19.17
CA VAL A 322 -1.86 -9.64 -19.71
C VAL A 322 -2.57 -9.87 -21.03
N ILE A 323 -3.76 -9.32 -21.18
CA ILE A 323 -4.48 -9.26 -22.46
C ILE A 323 -4.32 -7.84 -22.99
N LYS A 324 -3.74 -7.74 -24.19
CA LYS A 324 -3.62 -6.52 -24.98
C LYS A 324 -4.70 -6.53 -26.04
N ILE A 325 -5.50 -5.47 -26.18
CA ILE A 325 -6.56 -5.37 -27.17
C ILE A 325 -6.35 -4.08 -27.96
N THR A 326 -6.26 -4.21 -29.28
CA THR A 326 -6.06 -3.11 -30.24
C THR A 326 -7.24 -3.05 -31.18
N ASP A 327 -7.80 -1.86 -31.39
CA ASP A 327 -8.79 -1.65 -32.47
C ASP A 327 -8.08 -1.70 -33.82
N VAL A 328 -8.56 -2.57 -34.70
CA VAL A 328 -8.02 -2.77 -36.04
C VAL A 328 -9.08 -2.59 -37.13
N THR A 329 -10.20 -1.95 -36.79
CA THR A 329 -11.34 -1.75 -37.67
C THR A 329 -10.94 -1.08 -38.97
N ASP A 330 -10.17 0.01 -38.89
CA ASP A 330 -9.74 0.77 -40.11
C ASP A 330 -8.79 -0.04 -41.00
N ILE A 331 -7.96 -0.92 -40.37
CA ILE A 331 -6.99 -1.74 -41.11
C ILE A 331 -7.69 -2.88 -41.88
N VAL A 332 -8.75 -3.45 -41.29
CA VAL A 332 -9.50 -4.55 -41.94
C VAL A 332 -10.37 -4.01 -43.06
N GLY A 333 -11.01 -2.84 -42.87
CA GLY A 333 -11.83 -2.20 -43.91
C GLY A 333 -11.03 -1.73 -45.12
N SER A 334 -9.75 -1.33 -44.97
CA SER A 334 -8.89 -0.97 -46.10
C SER A 334 -8.46 -2.20 -46.93
N ASN A 335 -8.23 -3.34 -46.30
CA ASN A 335 -7.84 -4.58 -46.99
C ASN A 335 -9.01 -5.24 -47.74
N GLU A 336 -10.26 -5.07 -47.30
CA GLU A 336 -11.43 -5.56 -48.04
C GLU A 336 -11.68 -4.72 -49.26
N ASN A 337 -11.46 -3.42 -49.26
CA ASN A 337 -11.58 -2.53 -50.40
C ASN A 337 -10.46 -2.71 -51.45
N GLU A 338 -9.25 -3.19 -51.06
CA GLU A 338 -8.17 -3.51 -52.00
C GLU A 338 -8.33 -4.90 -52.68
N SER A 339 -9.15 -5.78 -52.09
CA SER A 339 -9.42 -7.10 -52.66
C SER A 339 -10.63 -7.13 -53.63
N GLU A 340 -11.39 -6.04 -53.72
CA GLU A 340 -12.53 -5.86 -54.63
C GLU A 340 -12.19 -4.99 -55.88
N ASN A 341 -10.98 -4.47 -56.01
CA ASN A 341 -10.44 -3.78 -57.17
C ASN A 341 -9.36 -4.65 -57.85
#